data_7785fa8df194c3e011357e90b95ab3c9
#
_entry.id   7785fa8df194c3e011357e90b95ab3c9
#
_cell.length_a   1.000
_cell.length_b   1.000
_cell.length_c   1.000
_cell.angle_alpha   90.00
_cell.angle_beta   90.00
_cell.angle_gamma   90.00
#
_symmetry.space_group_name_H-M   'P 1'
#
loop_
_entity.id
_entity.type
_entity.pdbx_description
1 polymer ?
#
loop_
_entity_poly.entity_id
_entity_poly.type
_entity_poly.pdbx_seq_one_letter_code
_entity_poly.pdbx_strand_id
1 'polypeptide(L)'
;SGDWSSDVCSSDLLFFLIMSIVEDSGYFSRAAFLMDALMEKIGLDGRGFVMMLMGFGCNVPALIGTKIMRTKEMRLLTMFIIPFSLCSARLQVFLFIITALFSAQYGPLVLFCLYLLSFLTIFISALIFKHQFKNKEPIIIELPPYRFPTMNHIMKRSVLEIKHFLTRATKFIIIGVLLVWALTHFPTNVPIASEFTYSGQLGKWLSPIFHPIGINEQLVIALIFGFIAKEIVIGALAVIYGVEGTALAHHLYSNVSQIQAISFMIFTLIYTPCLSTIATLKNESKSLSFVIYSVSWALLLAWIFSFIFYQTSLYFSS
;
A
#
# COMPACT_ATOMS: atom_id res chain seq x y z
N SER A 1 -16.07 -21.23 -3.14
CA SER A 1 -15.31 -20.43 -4.15
C SER A 1 -16.04 -19.15 -4.59
N GLY A 2 -17.15 -18.78 -3.94
CA GLY A 2 -17.98 -17.63 -4.33
C GLY A 2 -17.83 -16.37 -3.49
N ASP A 3 -17.33 -16.46 -2.28
CA ASP A 3 -17.50 -15.38 -1.29
C ASP A 3 -16.40 -14.32 -1.29
N TRP A 4 -15.20 -14.65 -1.72
CA TRP A 4 -14.06 -13.71 -1.68
C TRP A 4 -14.23 -12.46 -2.55
N SER A 5 -14.79 -12.58 -3.74
CA SER A 5 -14.99 -11.44 -4.65
C SER A 5 -16.13 -10.53 -4.21
N SER A 6 -17.17 -11.08 -3.58
CA SER A 6 -18.29 -10.32 -3.02
C SER A 6 -17.88 -9.56 -1.75
N ASP A 7 -17.05 -10.16 -0.89
CA ASP A 7 -16.59 -9.55 0.37
C ASP A 7 -15.62 -8.38 0.13
N VAL A 8 -14.71 -8.51 -0.83
CA VAL A 8 -13.80 -7.41 -1.20
C VAL A 8 -14.57 -6.24 -1.80
N CYS A 9 -15.54 -6.51 -2.69
CA CYS A 9 -16.33 -5.45 -3.30
C CYS A 9 -17.26 -4.76 -2.28
N SER A 10 -17.80 -5.50 -1.31
CA SER A 10 -18.67 -4.95 -0.26
C SER A 10 -17.89 -4.11 0.75
N SER A 11 -16.67 -4.51 1.12
CA SER A 11 -15.81 -3.76 2.03
C SER A 11 -15.33 -2.43 1.42
N ASP A 12 -14.98 -2.43 0.14
CA ASP A 12 -14.60 -1.21 -0.57
C ASP A 12 -15.77 -0.23 -0.71
N LEU A 13 -16.97 -0.74 -1.02
CA LEU A 13 -18.21 0.07 -1.06
C LEU A 13 -18.48 0.74 0.28
N LEU A 14 -18.40 0.00 1.36
CA LEU A 14 -18.63 0.48 2.72
C LEU A 14 -17.58 1.52 3.12
N PHE A 15 -16.33 1.29 2.73
CA PHE A 15 -15.25 2.24 2.94
C PHE A 15 -15.51 3.59 2.22
N PHE A 16 -15.85 3.58 0.93
CA PHE A 16 -16.14 4.82 0.19
C PHE A 16 -17.37 5.54 0.74
N LEU A 17 -18.37 4.82 1.20
CA LEU A 17 -19.57 5.41 1.81
C LEU A 17 -19.22 6.12 3.14
N ILE A 18 -18.49 5.45 4.02
CA ILE A 18 -18.04 6.04 5.29
C ILE A 18 -17.16 7.27 5.03
N MET A 19 -16.23 7.17 4.09
CA MET A 19 -15.34 8.28 3.73
C MET A 19 -16.12 9.49 3.22
N SER A 20 -17.13 9.29 2.37
CA SER A 20 -17.99 10.37 1.88
C SER A 20 -18.78 11.05 3.03
N ILE A 21 -19.27 10.27 3.98
CA ILE A 21 -19.95 10.81 5.17
C ILE A 21 -19.01 11.66 6.01
N VAL A 22 -17.81 11.18 6.29
CA VAL A 22 -16.83 11.88 7.11
C VAL A 22 -16.35 13.17 6.42
N GLU A 23 -16.13 13.12 5.10
CA GLU A 23 -15.72 14.29 4.32
C GLU A 23 -16.80 15.36 4.29
N ASP A 24 -18.04 14.99 3.99
CA ASP A 24 -19.16 15.94 3.89
C ASP A 24 -19.59 16.52 5.26
N SER A 25 -19.30 15.82 6.35
CA SER A 25 -19.61 16.30 7.72
C SER A 25 -18.80 17.52 8.17
N GLY A 26 -17.69 17.83 7.48
CA GLY A 26 -16.74 18.87 7.89
C GLY A 26 -15.76 18.43 9.00
N TYR A 27 -15.75 17.14 9.35
CA TYR A 27 -14.83 16.58 10.34
C TYR A 27 -13.36 16.75 9.93
N PHE A 28 -13.05 16.53 8.64
CA PHE A 28 -11.69 16.64 8.12
C PHE A 28 -11.07 18.02 8.29
N SER A 29 -11.86 19.09 8.15
CA SER A 29 -11.35 20.46 8.33
C SER A 29 -10.91 20.72 9.79
N ARG A 30 -11.59 20.11 10.74
CA ARG A 30 -11.26 20.26 12.18
C ARG A 30 -10.11 19.35 12.58
N ALA A 31 -10.08 18.12 12.09
CA ALA A 31 -8.92 17.24 12.27
C ALA A 31 -7.65 17.88 11.67
N ALA A 32 -7.77 18.52 10.51
CA ALA A 32 -6.69 19.29 9.90
C ALA A 32 -6.22 20.42 10.82
N PHE A 33 -7.14 21.22 11.36
CA PHE A 33 -6.81 22.32 12.26
C PHE A 33 -6.09 21.82 13.53
N LEU A 34 -6.59 20.76 14.14
CA LEU A 34 -5.99 20.19 15.36
C LEU A 34 -4.55 19.69 15.14
N MET A 35 -4.30 19.11 13.98
CA MET A 35 -3.01 18.50 13.65
C MET A 35 -2.02 19.46 12.96
N ASP A 36 -2.46 20.68 12.67
CA ASP A 36 -1.68 21.64 11.91
C ASP A 36 -0.33 21.97 12.56
N ALA A 37 -0.30 22.26 13.86
CA ALA A 37 0.91 22.56 14.61
C ALA A 37 1.92 21.39 14.62
N LEU A 38 1.44 20.14 14.54
CA LEU A 38 2.30 18.96 14.47
C LEU A 38 2.84 18.79 13.06
N MET A 39 2.01 18.97 12.06
CA MET A 39 2.35 18.80 10.64
C MET A 39 3.31 19.88 10.15
N GLU A 40 3.23 21.10 10.66
CA GLU A 40 4.16 22.18 10.36
C GLU A 40 5.62 21.79 10.66
N LYS A 41 5.87 21.04 11.73
CA LYS A 41 7.21 20.55 12.07
C LYS A 41 7.84 19.69 10.99
N ILE A 42 7.04 18.99 10.20
CA ILE A 42 7.48 18.14 9.09
C ILE A 42 7.32 18.80 7.70
N GLY A 43 6.91 20.07 7.68
CA GLY A 43 6.78 20.85 6.43
C GLY A 43 5.45 20.64 5.70
N LEU A 44 4.43 20.16 6.40
CA LEU A 44 3.07 19.94 5.89
C LEU A 44 2.09 20.85 6.64
N ASP A 45 0.87 20.96 6.11
CA ASP A 45 -0.27 21.52 6.81
C ASP A 45 -1.20 20.41 7.34
N GLY A 46 -2.17 20.77 8.16
CA GLY A 46 -3.13 19.81 8.68
C GLY A 46 -3.96 19.11 7.61
N ARG A 47 -4.12 19.69 6.42
CA ARG A 47 -4.78 19.03 5.28
C ARG A 47 -3.95 17.85 4.78
N GLY A 48 -2.61 17.97 4.86
CA GLY A 48 -1.69 16.86 4.59
C GLY A 48 -1.94 15.67 5.51
N PHE A 49 -2.19 15.91 6.79
CA PHE A 49 -2.57 14.87 7.73
C PHE A 49 -3.86 14.16 7.32
N VAL A 50 -4.87 14.91 6.92
CA VAL A 50 -6.14 14.32 6.45
C VAL A 50 -5.93 13.44 5.22
N MET A 51 -5.12 13.89 4.26
CA MET A 51 -4.79 13.08 3.07
C MET A 51 -4.01 11.81 3.44
N MET A 52 -3.13 11.89 4.45
CA MET A 52 -2.45 10.70 4.98
C MET A 52 -3.44 9.72 5.62
N LEU A 53 -4.39 10.19 6.42
CA LEU A 53 -5.45 9.35 6.99
C LEU A 53 -6.27 8.67 5.90
N MET A 54 -6.65 9.39 4.85
CA MET A 54 -7.29 8.79 3.67
C MET A 54 -6.43 7.71 3.02
N GLY A 55 -5.10 7.90 3.02
CA GLY A 55 -4.13 6.93 2.52
C GLY A 55 -4.14 5.59 3.25
N PHE A 56 -4.48 5.55 4.54
CA PHE A 56 -4.67 4.30 5.28
C PHE A 56 -5.86 3.48 4.77
N GLY A 57 -6.85 4.11 4.16
CA GLY A 57 -7.89 3.39 3.44
C GLY A 57 -7.44 3.04 2.01
N CYS A 58 -7.24 4.06 1.17
CA CYS A 58 -6.79 3.90 -0.21
C CYS A 58 -5.92 5.08 -0.66
N ASN A 59 -4.74 4.77 -1.22
CA ASN A 59 -3.82 5.80 -1.70
C ASN A 59 -4.35 6.58 -2.91
N VAL A 60 -5.20 5.97 -3.74
CA VAL A 60 -5.71 6.61 -4.96
C VAL A 60 -6.58 7.84 -4.66
N PRO A 61 -7.68 7.76 -3.87
CA PRO A 61 -8.46 8.92 -3.49
C PRO A 61 -7.64 9.92 -2.66
N ALA A 62 -6.74 9.47 -1.80
CA ALA A 62 -5.85 10.34 -1.03
C ALA A 62 -4.98 11.22 -1.95
N LEU A 63 -4.39 10.63 -3.01
CA LEU A 63 -3.61 11.38 -4.00
C LEU A 63 -4.46 12.38 -4.79
N ILE A 64 -5.66 12.00 -5.19
CA ILE A 64 -6.59 12.90 -5.88
C ILE A 64 -6.99 14.07 -4.96
N GLY A 65 -7.24 13.78 -3.69
CA GLY A 65 -7.58 14.76 -2.65
C GLY A 65 -6.49 15.80 -2.40
N THR A 66 -5.23 15.53 -2.75
CA THR A 66 -4.14 16.52 -2.61
C THR A 66 -4.36 17.81 -3.40
N LYS A 67 -5.36 17.86 -4.29
CA LYS A 67 -5.77 19.08 -5.01
C LYS A 67 -6.23 20.22 -4.09
N ILE A 68 -6.64 19.89 -2.85
CA ILE A 68 -7.03 20.90 -1.85
C ILE A 68 -5.84 21.65 -1.23
N MET A 69 -4.61 21.16 -1.48
CA MET A 69 -3.41 21.82 -1.01
C MET A 69 -3.20 23.18 -1.68
N ARG A 70 -2.77 24.16 -0.90
CA ARG A 70 -2.62 25.55 -1.37
C ARG A 70 -1.42 25.72 -2.30
N THR A 71 -0.30 25.08 -1.97
CA THR A 71 0.94 25.23 -2.73
C THR A 71 1.32 23.95 -3.43
N LYS A 72 2.00 24.09 -4.56
CA LYS A 72 2.49 22.95 -5.35
C LYS A 72 3.51 22.10 -4.57
N GLU A 73 4.33 22.76 -3.77
CA GLU A 73 5.37 22.15 -2.95
C GLU A 73 4.77 21.25 -1.88
N MET A 74 3.82 21.75 -1.10
CA MET A 74 3.10 20.93 -0.09
C MET A 74 2.35 19.77 -0.74
N ARG A 75 1.72 20.03 -1.89
CA ARG A 75 1.04 18.99 -2.66
C ARG A 75 1.99 17.88 -3.08
N LEU A 76 3.16 18.22 -3.63
CA LEU A 76 4.17 17.26 -4.05
C LEU A 76 4.72 16.47 -2.85
N LEU A 77 5.03 17.12 -1.73
CA LEU A 77 5.48 16.46 -0.52
C LEU A 77 4.42 15.48 0.01
N THR A 78 3.16 15.91 0.07
CA THR A 78 2.05 15.05 0.49
C THR A 78 1.88 13.86 -0.45
N MET A 79 1.92 14.07 -1.77
CA MET A 79 1.86 12.98 -2.76
C MET A 79 3.05 12.02 -2.64
N PHE A 80 4.20 12.50 -2.20
CA PHE A 80 5.39 11.69 -2.00
C PHE A 80 5.27 10.74 -0.80
N ILE A 81 4.63 11.16 0.28
CA ILE A 81 4.54 10.39 1.53
C ILE A 81 3.29 9.50 1.63
N ILE A 82 2.19 9.84 0.95
CA ILE A 82 0.94 9.03 0.96
C ILE A 82 1.19 7.54 0.65
N PRO A 83 2.04 7.15 -0.31
CA PRO A 83 2.27 5.73 -0.63
C PRO A 83 2.83 4.88 0.51
N PHE A 84 3.39 5.48 1.57
CA PHE A 84 3.88 4.77 2.75
C PHE A 84 2.76 4.42 3.75
N SER A 85 1.56 4.96 3.57
CA SER A 85 0.40 4.59 4.40
C SER A 85 0.00 3.14 4.16
N LEU A 86 -0.32 2.44 5.25
CA LEU A 86 -0.78 1.07 5.23
C LEU A 86 -2.23 1.01 4.74
N CYS A 87 -2.45 0.84 3.44
CA CYS A 87 -3.79 0.78 2.85
C CYS A 87 -4.51 -0.55 3.15
N SER A 88 -5.84 -0.58 2.97
CA SER A 88 -6.70 -1.73 3.23
C SER A 88 -6.24 -3.02 2.52
N ALA A 89 -5.79 -2.92 1.28
CA ALA A 89 -5.26 -4.05 0.51
C ALA A 89 -4.00 -4.66 1.14
N ARG A 90 -3.06 -3.83 1.63
CA ARG A 90 -1.88 -4.32 2.37
C ARG A 90 -2.29 -4.94 3.69
N LEU A 91 -3.27 -4.36 4.37
CA LEU A 91 -3.78 -4.89 5.64
C LEU A 91 -4.33 -6.31 5.49
N GLN A 92 -5.08 -6.59 4.43
CA GLN A 92 -5.59 -7.94 4.13
C GLN A 92 -4.46 -8.96 3.97
N VAL A 93 -3.41 -8.61 3.21
CA VAL A 93 -2.22 -9.48 3.04
C VAL A 93 -1.53 -9.72 4.38
N PHE A 94 -1.37 -8.68 5.20
CA PHE A 94 -0.73 -8.81 6.50
C PHE A 94 -1.55 -9.64 7.47
N LEU A 95 -2.86 -9.44 7.52
CA LEU A 95 -3.75 -10.27 8.34
C LEU A 95 -3.66 -11.74 7.94
N PHE A 96 -3.66 -12.05 6.64
CA PHE A 96 -3.51 -13.41 6.16
C PHE A 96 -2.18 -14.04 6.62
N ILE A 97 -1.05 -13.35 6.42
CA ILE A 97 0.28 -13.85 6.82
C ILE A 97 0.38 -13.99 8.34
N ILE A 98 -0.14 -13.01 9.09
CA ILE A 98 -0.14 -13.04 10.55
C ILE A 98 -0.96 -14.22 11.08
N THR A 99 -2.15 -14.44 10.57
CA THR A 99 -2.99 -15.55 11.00
C THR A 99 -2.44 -16.92 10.59
N ALA A 100 -1.66 -16.97 9.50
CA ALA A 100 -1.01 -18.21 9.05
C ALA A 100 0.23 -18.59 9.87
N LEU A 101 1.04 -17.62 10.32
CA LEU A 101 2.40 -17.85 10.85
C LEU A 101 2.56 -17.53 12.34
N PHE A 102 1.67 -16.70 12.90
CA PHE A 102 1.78 -16.23 14.27
C PHE A 102 0.61 -16.72 15.12
N SER A 103 0.89 -17.00 16.40
CA SER A 103 -0.17 -17.30 17.35
C SER A 103 -1.06 -16.08 17.60
N ALA A 104 -2.32 -16.32 17.99
CA ALA A 104 -3.30 -15.26 18.27
C ALA A 104 -2.80 -14.22 19.31
N GLN A 105 -1.84 -14.58 20.15
CA GLN A 105 -1.28 -13.69 21.17
C GLN A 105 -0.31 -12.66 20.58
N TYR A 106 0.53 -13.04 19.60
CA TYR A 106 1.55 -12.17 19.01
C TYR A 106 1.09 -11.43 17.75
N GLY A 107 0.06 -11.93 17.09
CA GLY A 107 -0.47 -11.33 15.86
C GLY A 107 -0.79 -9.83 15.97
N PRO A 108 -1.57 -9.39 16.99
CA PRO A 108 -1.87 -7.98 17.18
C PRO A 108 -0.64 -7.10 17.41
N LEU A 109 0.38 -7.61 18.10
CA LEU A 109 1.62 -6.89 18.34
C LEU A 109 2.40 -6.66 17.04
N VAL A 110 2.51 -7.68 16.19
CA VAL A 110 3.17 -7.57 14.88
C VAL A 110 2.46 -6.52 14.02
N LEU A 111 1.13 -6.57 13.97
CA LEU A 111 0.35 -5.60 13.23
C LEU A 111 0.54 -4.17 13.76
N PHE A 112 0.53 -3.98 15.06
CA PHE A 112 0.78 -2.68 15.70
C PHE A 112 2.17 -2.14 15.34
N CYS A 113 3.22 -2.98 15.37
CA CYS A 113 4.57 -2.60 14.96
C CYS A 113 4.63 -2.19 13.49
N LEU A 114 3.88 -2.86 12.59
CA LEU A 114 3.80 -2.46 11.18
C LEU A 114 3.13 -1.10 10.98
N TYR A 115 2.08 -0.78 11.76
CA TYR A 115 1.48 0.57 11.75
C TYR A 115 2.48 1.62 12.23
N LEU A 116 3.19 1.36 13.34
CA LEU A 116 4.24 2.27 13.81
C LEU A 116 5.33 2.49 12.77
N LEU A 117 5.75 1.42 12.10
CA LEU A 117 6.75 1.50 11.02
C LEU A 117 6.23 2.34 9.84
N SER A 118 4.95 2.21 9.48
CA SER A 118 4.32 3.05 8.46
C SER A 118 4.40 4.53 8.83
N PHE A 119 4.01 4.90 10.05
CA PHE A 119 4.16 6.28 10.53
C PHE A 119 5.62 6.74 10.54
N LEU A 120 6.53 5.90 11.00
CA LEU A 120 7.96 6.22 11.05
C LEU A 120 8.52 6.51 9.65
N THR A 121 8.19 5.69 8.66
CA THR A 121 8.64 5.90 7.27
C THR A 121 8.06 7.17 6.65
N ILE A 122 6.81 7.51 6.95
CA ILE A 122 6.18 8.77 6.56
C ILE A 122 6.97 9.96 7.18
N PHE A 123 7.21 9.92 8.49
CA PHE A 123 7.93 10.98 9.21
C PHE A 123 9.37 11.15 8.69
N ILE A 124 10.11 10.07 8.54
CA ILE A 124 11.49 10.10 8.03
C ILE A 124 11.51 10.69 6.62
N SER A 125 10.64 10.23 5.73
CA SER A 125 10.57 10.73 4.36
C SER A 125 10.18 12.21 4.32
N ALA A 126 9.19 12.63 5.11
CA ALA A 126 8.79 14.03 5.19
C ALA A 126 9.93 14.92 5.71
N LEU A 127 10.63 14.53 6.77
CA LEU A 127 11.74 15.29 7.34
C LEU A 127 12.93 15.46 6.38
N ILE A 128 13.27 14.41 5.63
CA ILE A 128 14.36 14.45 4.65
C ILE A 128 14.01 15.41 3.51
N PHE A 129 12.78 15.34 3.02
CA PHE A 129 12.39 16.07 1.82
C PHE A 129 11.76 17.44 2.09
N LYS A 130 11.41 17.79 3.33
CA LYS A 130 10.84 19.11 3.65
C LYS A 130 11.69 20.27 3.17
N HIS A 131 13.01 20.11 3.12
CA HIS A 131 13.92 21.17 2.67
C HIS A 131 13.89 21.40 1.15
N GLN A 132 13.53 20.38 0.38
CA GLN A 132 13.38 20.50 -1.07
C GLN A 132 12.03 21.14 -1.46
N PHE A 133 11.02 21.02 -0.58
CA PHE A 133 9.67 21.52 -0.78
C PHE A 133 9.34 22.66 0.22
N LYS A 134 10.26 23.63 0.36
CA LYS A 134 10.08 24.76 1.30
C LYS A 134 8.86 25.59 0.93
N ASN A 135 7.98 25.79 1.90
CA ASN A 135 6.88 26.76 1.84
C ASN A 135 7.06 27.82 2.94
N LYS A 136 6.75 29.09 2.61
CA LYS A 136 6.87 30.23 3.53
C LYS A 136 5.54 30.93 3.80
N GLU A 137 4.43 30.39 3.31
CA GLU A 137 3.14 31.05 3.47
C GLU A 137 2.49 30.72 4.80
N PRO A 138 1.97 31.74 5.53
CA PRO A 138 1.23 31.51 6.77
C PRO A 138 -0.07 30.78 6.49
N ILE A 139 -0.40 29.81 7.35
CA ILE A 139 -1.56 28.95 7.18
C ILE A 139 -2.76 29.60 7.81
N ILE A 140 -3.77 29.96 7.01
CA ILE A 140 -5.09 30.38 7.47
C ILE A 140 -6.08 29.27 7.09
N ILE A 141 -6.57 28.52 8.08
CA ILE A 141 -7.58 27.47 7.89
C ILE A 141 -8.94 28.05 8.30
N GLU A 142 -9.86 28.19 7.34
CA GLU A 142 -11.25 28.46 7.64
C GLU A 142 -11.93 27.17 8.12
N LEU A 143 -12.62 27.23 9.25
CA LEU A 143 -13.36 26.11 9.81
C LEU A 143 -14.82 26.17 9.33
N PRO A 144 -15.22 25.34 8.34
CA PRO A 144 -16.61 25.29 7.94
C PRO A 144 -17.49 24.77 9.09
N PRO A 145 -18.76 25.22 9.18
CA PRO A 145 -19.68 24.71 10.18
C PRO A 145 -19.97 23.22 9.93
N TYR A 146 -20.26 22.45 10.99
CA TYR A 146 -20.75 21.09 10.85
C TYR A 146 -22.06 21.10 10.05
N ARG A 147 -22.12 20.24 9.06
CA ARG A 147 -23.34 20.02 8.27
C ARG A 147 -23.69 18.53 8.33
N PHE A 148 -24.95 18.24 8.59
CA PHE A 148 -25.43 16.88 8.36
C PHE A 148 -25.57 16.67 6.85
N PRO A 149 -24.82 15.73 6.27
CA PRO A 149 -24.88 15.49 4.84
C PRO A 149 -26.26 14.88 4.48
N THR A 150 -26.81 15.33 3.37
CA THR A 150 -28.07 14.78 2.88
C THR A 150 -27.84 13.42 2.23
N MET A 151 -28.63 12.41 2.60
CA MET A 151 -28.48 11.02 2.11
C MET A 151 -28.43 10.93 0.59
N ASN A 152 -29.25 11.71 -0.12
CA ASN A 152 -29.24 11.76 -1.59
C ASN A 152 -27.90 12.25 -2.17
N HIS A 153 -27.25 13.20 -1.51
CA HIS A 153 -25.95 13.72 -1.97
C HIS A 153 -24.85 12.70 -1.76
N ILE A 154 -24.80 12.07 -0.56
CA ILE A 154 -23.84 11.02 -0.23
C ILE A 154 -23.95 9.87 -1.23
N MET A 155 -25.18 9.35 -1.45
CA MET A 155 -25.38 8.21 -2.34
C MET A 155 -24.93 8.52 -3.78
N LYS A 156 -25.32 9.67 -4.33
CA LYS A 156 -24.91 10.07 -5.68
C LYS A 156 -23.39 10.22 -5.78
N ARG A 157 -22.75 10.85 -4.80
CA ARG A 157 -21.30 11.06 -4.77
C ARG A 157 -20.57 9.72 -4.63
N SER A 158 -20.96 8.87 -3.67
CA SER A 158 -20.33 7.56 -3.48
C SER A 158 -20.44 6.68 -4.73
N VAL A 159 -21.60 6.62 -5.37
CA VAL A 159 -21.77 5.85 -6.62
C VAL A 159 -20.89 6.42 -7.75
N LEU A 160 -20.76 7.75 -7.84
CA LEU A 160 -19.94 8.40 -8.85
C LEU A 160 -18.43 8.11 -8.62
N GLU A 161 -17.97 8.22 -7.39
CA GLU A 161 -16.59 7.91 -7.00
C GLU A 161 -16.25 6.43 -7.26
N ILE A 162 -17.15 5.51 -6.86
CA ILE A 162 -17.01 4.07 -7.12
C ILE A 162 -16.94 3.80 -8.62
N LYS A 163 -17.86 4.39 -9.41
CA LYS A 163 -17.84 4.25 -10.87
C LYS A 163 -16.51 4.73 -11.48
N HIS A 164 -16.02 5.87 -11.04
CA HIS A 164 -14.73 6.41 -11.49
C HIS A 164 -13.56 5.51 -11.07
N PHE A 165 -13.58 5.02 -9.83
CA PHE A 165 -12.57 4.08 -9.33
C PHE A 165 -12.59 2.79 -10.14
N LEU A 166 -13.75 2.13 -10.26
CA LEU A 166 -13.88 0.88 -11.03
C LEU A 166 -13.45 1.05 -12.48
N THR A 167 -13.88 2.11 -13.16
CA THR A 167 -13.51 2.34 -14.57
C THR A 167 -12.00 2.49 -14.75
N ARG A 168 -11.30 3.10 -13.79
CA ARG A 168 -9.85 3.25 -13.83
C ARG A 168 -9.13 1.98 -13.41
N ALA A 169 -9.53 1.38 -12.28
CA ALA A 169 -8.89 0.20 -11.71
C ALA A 169 -9.06 -1.03 -12.59
N THR A 170 -10.24 -1.26 -13.16
CA THR A 170 -10.56 -2.45 -13.97
C THR A 170 -9.60 -2.63 -15.14
N LYS A 171 -9.24 -1.55 -15.83
CA LYS A 171 -8.28 -1.62 -16.96
C LYS A 171 -6.92 -2.13 -16.51
N PHE A 172 -6.40 -1.60 -15.41
CA PHE A 172 -5.10 -2.01 -14.87
C PHE A 172 -5.14 -3.40 -14.26
N ILE A 173 -6.24 -3.76 -13.60
CA ILE A 173 -6.42 -5.10 -13.02
C ILE A 173 -6.50 -6.15 -14.12
N ILE A 174 -7.29 -5.94 -15.17
CA ILE A 174 -7.40 -6.89 -16.29
C ILE A 174 -6.05 -7.10 -16.97
N ILE A 175 -5.35 -6.00 -17.32
CA ILE A 175 -4.02 -6.09 -17.92
C ILE A 175 -3.05 -6.82 -16.98
N GLY A 176 -3.10 -6.51 -15.69
CA GLY A 176 -2.28 -7.14 -14.67
C GLY A 176 -2.53 -8.64 -14.55
N VAL A 177 -3.79 -9.05 -14.44
CA VAL A 177 -4.17 -10.47 -14.36
C VAL A 177 -3.76 -11.24 -15.61
N LEU A 178 -3.95 -10.66 -16.81
CA LEU A 178 -3.50 -11.27 -18.05
C LEU A 178 -1.97 -11.42 -18.09
N LEU A 179 -1.23 -10.42 -17.60
CA LEU A 179 0.22 -10.47 -17.53
C LEU A 179 0.70 -11.53 -16.52
N VAL A 180 0.08 -11.62 -15.34
CA VAL A 180 0.33 -12.68 -14.36
C VAL A 180 0.08 -14.03 -14.98
N TRP A 181 -1.08 -14.22 -15.62
CA TRP A 181 -1.44 -15.46 -16.28
C TRP A 181 -0.39 -15.84 -17.35
N ALA A 182 -0.01 -14.92 -18.22
CA ALA A 182 1.01 -15.16 -19.24
C ALA A 182 2.36 -15.56 -18.63
N LEU A 183 2.84 -14.84 -17.61
CA LEU A 183 4.13 -15.12 -16.96
C LEU A 183 4.16 -16.46 -16.22
N THR A 184 3.02 -16.92 -15.69
CA THR A 184 2.93 -18.19 -14.96
C THR A 184 2.67 -19.39 -15.85
N HIS A 185 2.06 -19.21 -17.03
CA HIS A 185 1.68 -20.32 -17.94
C HIS A 185 2.64 -20.52 -19.11
N PHE A 186 3.48 -19.54 -19.41
CA PHE A 186 4.45 -19.70 -20.50
C PHE A 186 5.86 -19.98 -19.95
N PRO A 187 6.63 -20.89 -20.61
CA PRO A 187 6.26 -21.73 -21.75
C PRO A 187 5.31 -22.88 -21.37
N THR A 188 4.41 -23.25 -22.29
CA THR A 188 3.30 -24.21 -22.05
C THR A 188 3.71 -25.65 -21.75
N ASN A 189 4.98 -25.99 -21.93
CA ASN A 189 5.52 -27.35 -21.75
C ASN A 189 6.02 -27.62 -20.31
N VAL A 190 5.72 -26.75 -19.36
CA VAL A 190 6.26 -26.80 -17.98
C VAL A 190 5.12 -26.68 -16.97
N PRO A 191 5.21 -27.29 -15.78
CA PRO A 191 4.20 -27.10 -14.73
C PRO A 191 4.01 -25.61 -14.41
N ILE A 192 2.75 -25.23 -14.13
CA ILE A 192 2.36 -23.86 -13.82
C ILE A 192 3.19 -23.35 -12.64
N ALA A 193 3.70 -22.12 -12.73
CA ALA A 193 4.50 -21.46 -11.70
C ALA A 193 5.78 -22.19 -11.25
N SER A 194 6.34 -23.07 -12.12
CA SER A 194 7.61 -23.74 -11.88
C SER A 194 8.81 -22.81 -12.13
N GLU A 195 10.01 -23.24 -11.71
CA GLU A 195 11.27 -22.50 -11.91
C GLU A 195 11.59 -22.21 -13.39
N PHE A 196 11.02 -23.00 -14.31
CA PHE A 196 11.23 -22.87 -15.76
C PHE A 196 10.24 -21.92 -16.44
N THR A 197 9.21 -21.46 -15.75
CA THR A 197 8.30 -20.42 -16.27
C THR A 197 8.99 -19.07 -16.28
N TYR A 198 8.48 -18.11 -17.06
CA TYR A 198 9.05 -16.75 -17.07
C TYR A 198 9.02 -16.10 -15.70
N SER A 199 7.97 -16.36 -14.90
CA SER A 199 7.91 -15.88 -13.51
C SER A 199 9.00 -16.49 -12.63
N GLY A 200 9.26 -17.81 -12.76
CA GLY A 200 10.33 -18.49 -12.03
C GLY A 200 11.72 -17.97 -12.40
N GLN A 201 11.99 -17.78 -13.69
CA GLN A 201 13.25 -17.22 -14.18
C GLN A 201 13.49 -15.79 -13.67
N LEU A 202 12.45 -14.94 -13.65
CA LEU A 202 12.51 -13.60 -13.08
C LEU A 202 12.76 -13.65 -11.56
N GLY A 203 12.09 -14.55 -10.85
CA GLY A 203 12.32 -14.78 -9.42
C GLY A 203 13.77 -15.16 -9.15
N LYS A 204 14.31 -16.09 -9.92
CA LYS A 204 15.70 -16.57 -9.82
C LYS A 204 16.73 -15.48 -10.12
N TRP A 205 16.47 -14.65 -11.13
CA TRP A 205 17.33 -13.53 -11.52
C TRP A 205 17.36 -12.43 -10.45
N LEU A 206 16.23 -12.17 -9.79
CA LEU A 206 16.12 -11.18 -8.72
C LEU A 206 16.52 -11.73 -7.34
N SER A 207 16.53 -13.04 -7.15
CA SER A 207 16.85 -13.72 -5.88
C SER A 207 18.13 -13.22 -5.20
N PRO A 208 19.26 -12.96 -5.91
CA PRO A 208 20.48 -12.46 -5.26
C PRO A 208 20.31 -11.12 -4.53
N ILE A 209 19.39 -10.27 -5.01
CA ILE A 209 19.10 -8.96 -4.40
C ILE A 209 18.22 -9.12 -3.17
N PHE A 210 17.33 -10.12 -3.16
CA PHE A 210 16.34 -10.34 -2.11
C PHE A 210 16.80 -11.34 -1.03
N HIS A 211 17.77 -12.21 -1.34
CA HIS A 211 18.31 -13.16 -0.39
C HIS A 211 18.88 -12.51 0.89
N PRO A 212 19.63 -11.37 0.83
CA PRO A 212 20.16 -10.72 2.03
C PRO A 212 19.08 -10.18 2.99
N ILE A 213 17.85 -10.02 2.51
CA ILE A 213 16.69 -9.57 3.29
C ILE A 213 15.76 -10.74 3.67
N GLY A 214 16.18 -12.00 3.40
CA GLY A 214 15.45 -13.20 3.78
C GLY A 214 14.22 -13.53 2.94
N ILE A 215 14.06 -12.90 1.78
CA ILE A 215 12.92 -13.14 0.88
C ILE A 215 13.34 -14.20 -0.14
N ASN A 216 12.66 -15.36 -0.12
CA ASN A 216 12.91 -16.47 -1.04
C ASN A 216 12.30 -16.21 -2.43
N GLU A 217 12.68 -17.03 -3.43
CA GLU A 217 12.26 -16.88 -4.84
C GLU A 217 10.73 -16.82 -5.01
N GLN A 218 9.99 -17.64 -4.27
CA GLN A 218 8.53 -17.71 -4.34
C GLN A 218 7.88 -16.40 -3.83
N LEU A 219 8.42 -15.85 -2.74
CA LEU A 219 7.98 -14.57 -2.20
C LEU A 219 8.37 -13.41 -3.13
N VAL A 220 9.51 -13.49 -3.84
CA VAL A 220 9.89 -12.49 -4.87
C VAL A 220 8.88 -12.48 -6.01
N ILE A 221 8.46 -13.66 -6.49
CA ILE A 221 7.42 -13.76 -7.52
C ILE A 221 6.11 -13.14 -7.02
N ALA A 222 5.71 -13.43 -5.79
CA ALA A 222 4.54 -12.83 -5.18
C ALA A 222 4.63 -11.29 -5.06
N LEU A 223 5.82 -10.74 -4.80
CA LEU A 223 6.05 -9.28 -4.80
C LEU A 223 5.89 -8.66 -6.19
N ILE A 224 6.38 -9.32 -7.24
CA ILE A 224 6.22 -8.86 -8.63
C ILE A 224 4.74 -8.75 -8.98
N PHE A 225 3.94 -9.75 -8.60
CA PHE A 225 2.49 -9.72 -8.81
C PHE A 225 1.79 -8.71 -7.92
N GLY A 226 2.23 -8.56 -6.68
CA GLY A 226 1.76 -7.53 -5.75
C GLY A 226 2.05 -6.10 -6.19
N PHE A 227 2.97 -5.89 -7.14
CA PHE A 227 3.18 -4.58 -7.76
C PHE A 227 1.99 -4.16 -8.64
N ILE A 228 1.31 -5.11 -9.25
CA ILE A 228 0.14 -4.85 -10.10
C ILE A 228 -1.05 -4.48 -9.22
N ALA A 229 -1.41 -5.37 -8.29
CA ALA A 229 -2.41 -5.14 -7.25
C ALA A 229 -2.03 -5.93 -6.00
N LYS A 230 -2.14 -5.31 -4.84
CA LYS A 230 -1.67 -5.90 -3.58
C LYS A 230 -2.47 -7.16 -3.19
N GLU A 231 -3.74 -7.18 -3.52
CA GLU A 231 -4.64 -8.31 -3.27
C GLU A 231 -4.19 -9.58 -4.01
N ILE A 232 -3.51 -9.42 -5.15
CA ILE A 232 -3.03 -10.55 -5.97
C ILE A 232 -1.89 -11.32 -5.27
N VAL A 233 -1.21 -10.75 -4.28
CA VAL A 233 -0.13 -11.44 -3.54
C VAL A 233 -0.60 -12.77 -2.98
N ILE A 234 -1.75 -12.81 -2.34
CA ILE A 234 -2.30 -14.06 -1.74
C ILE A 234 -2.68 -15.05 -2.84
N GLY A 235 -3.35 -14.59 -3.90
CA GLY A 235 -3.68 -15.42 -5.04
C GLY A 235 -2.44 -15.94 -5.78
N ALA A 236 -1.40 -15.14 -5.91
CA ALA A 236 -0.13 -15.57 -6.48
C ALA A 236 0.53 -16.67 -5.65
N LEU A 237 0.56 -16.52 -4.33
CA LEU A 237 1.06 -17.56 -3.41
C LEU A 237 0.23 -18.84 -3.52
N ALA A 238 -1.10 -18.73 -3.64
CA ALA A 238 -1.98 -19.89 -3.85
C ALA A 238 -1.63 -20.64 -5.15
N VAL A 239 -1.40 -19.92 -6.24
CA VAL A 239 -1.00 -20.51 -7.53
C VAL A 239 0.41 -21.12 -7.46
N ILE A 240 1.37 -20.45 -6.82
CA ILE A 240 2.77 -20.94 -6.71
C ILE A 240 2.83 -22.22 -5.88
N TYR A 241 2.09 -22.29 -4.77
CA TYR A 241 2.08 -23.46 -3.90
C TYR A 241 1.05 -24.53 -4.34
N GLY A 242 0.18 -24.23 -5.29
CA GLY A 242 -0.85 -25.14 -5.79
C GLY A 242 -1.94 -25.48 -4.77
N VAL A 243 -2.12 -24.65 -3.74
CA VAL A 243 -3.06 -24.85 -2.63
C VAL A 243 -3.76 -23.55 -2.23
N GLU A 244 -4.99 -23.65 -1.75
CA GLU A 244 -5.81 -22.49 -1.38
C GLU A 244 -6.24 -22.52 0.09
N GLY A 245 -6.65 -21.38 0.62
CA GLY A 245 -7.26 -21.26 1.94
C GLY A 245 -6.38 -21.72 3.09
N THR A 246 -6.91 -22.60 3.94
CA THR A 246 -6.20 -23.13 5.13
C THR A 246 -5.00 -23.98 4.78
N ALA A 247 -5.01 -24.67 3.64
CA ALA A 247 -3.88 -25.47 3.16
C ALA A 247 -2.69 -24.56 2.77
N LEU A 248 -2.96 -23.39 2.18
CA LEU A 248 -1.93 -22.39 1.89
C LEU A 248 -1.28 -21.86 3.19
N ALA A 249 -2.08 -21.58 4.21
CA ALA A 249 -1.58 -21.14 5.51
C ALA A 249 -0.63 -22.19 6.13
N HIS A 250 -1.00 -23.48 6.07
CA HIS A 250 -0.18 -24.57 6.55
C HIS A 250 1.13 -24.75 5.75
N HIS A 251 1.05 -24.57 4.43
CA HIS A 251 2.24 -24.61 3.56
C HIS A 251 3.20 -23.46 3.83
N LEU A 252 2.67 -22.25 4.06
CA LEU A 252 3.49 -21.10 4.46
C LEU A 252 4.17 -21.33 5.81
N TYR A 253 3.45 -21.90 6.77
CA TYR A 253 4.01 -22.21 8.09
C TYR A 253 5.20 -23.19 8.02
N SER A 254 5.17 -24.16 7.11
CA SER A 254 6.26 -25.14 6.96
C SER A 254 7.46 -24.64 6.15
N ASN A 255 7.28 -23.65 5.26
CA ASN A 255 8.32 -23.21 4.31
C ASN A 255 8.87 -21.81 4.57
N VAL A 256 8.22 -21.00 5.39
CA VAL A 256 8.60 -19.60 5.66
C VAL A 256 8.79 -19.41 7.17
N SER A 257 9.97 -18.98 7.58
CA SER A 257 10.20 -18.67 9.00
C SER A 257 9.47 -17.38 9.40
N GLN A 258 9.17 -17.23 10.69
CA GLN A 258 8.52 -16.00 11.20
C GLN A 258 9.35 -14.74 10.92
N ILE A 259 10.69 -14.84 10.98
CA ILE A 259 11.61 -13.75 10.69
C ILE A 259 11.52 -13.35 9.21
N GLN A 260 11.47 -14.31 8.30
CA GLN A 260 11.29 -14.08 6.86
C GLN A 260 9.92 -13.45 6.56
N ALA A 261 8.87 -13.90 7.25
CA ALA A 261 7.53 -13.34 7.10
C ALA A 261 7.46 -11.88 7.52
N ILE A 262 8.08 -11.52 8.67
CA ILE A 262 8.13 -10.12 9.11
C ILE A 262 8.95 -9.27 8.12
N SER A 263 10.10 -9.76 7.66
CA SER A 263 10.92 -9.07 6.66
C SER A 263 10.14 -8.83 5.36
N PHE A 264 9.40 -9.84 4.89
CA PHE A 264 8.51 -9.72 3.73
C PHE A 264 7.40 -8.68 3.96
N MET A 265 6.77 -8.67 5.14
CA MET A 265 5.74 -7.68 5.48
C MET A 265 6.31 -6.26 5.55
N ILE A 266 7.51 -6.06 6.14
CA ILE A 266 8.21 -4.77 6.16
C ILE A 266 8.50 -4.30 4.74
N PHE A 267 9.03 -5.18 3.90
CA PHE A 267 9.31 -4.86 2.51
C PHE A 267 8.01 -4.49 1.77
N THR A 268 6.97 -5.30 1.90
CA THR A 268 5.66 -5.08 1.27
C THR A 268 4.97 -3.81 1.75
N LEU A 269 5.21 -3.40 2.99
CA LEU A 269 4.70 -2.16 3.55
C LEU A 269 5.28 -0.93 2.85
N ILE A 270 6.58 -0.92 2.61
CA ILE A 270 7.31 0.29 2.21
C ILE A 270 7.52 0.34 0.69
N TYR A 271 7.74 -0.83 0.04
CA TYR A 271 8.06 -0.89 -1.38
C TYR A 271 6.96 -0.26 -2.24
N THR A 272 7.17 -0.27 -3.51
CA THR A 272 6.37 0.38 -4.54
C THR A 272 4.84 0.33 -4.30
N PRO A 273 4.13 1.44 -4.43
CA PRO A 273 2.67 1.46 -4.44
C PRO A 273 2.12 0.65 -5.63
N CYS A 274 0.85 0.25 -5.58
CA CYS A 274 0.20 -0.47 -6.67
C CYS A 274 0.18 0.36 -7.97
N LEU A 275 0.03 -0.32 -9.10
CA LEU A 275 0.06 0.31 -10.43
C LEU A 275 -0.96 1.46 -10.56
N SER A 276 -2.15 1.31 -9.97
CA SER A 276 -3.17 2.37 -9.93
C SER A 276 -2.69 3.62 -9.19
N THR A 277 -1.96 3.45 -8.09
CA THR A 277 -1.36 4.56 -7.34
C THR A 277 -0.29 5.27 -8.15
N ILE A 278 0.58 4.52 -8.84
CA ILE A 278 1.62 5.08 -9.72
C ILE A 278 1.00 5.87 -10.88
N ALA A 279 -0.02 5.32 -11.52
CA ALA A 279 -0.74 6.00 -12.59
C ALA A 279 -1.39 7.29 -12.09
N THR A 280 -2.00 7.28 -10.90
CA THR A 280 -2.58 8.46 -10.27
C THR A 280 -1.50 9.49 -9.91
N LEU A 281 -0.39 9.04 -9.33
CA LEU A 281 0.76 9.88 -8.99
C LEU A 281 1.32 10.59 -10.23
N LYS A 282 1.44 9.89 -11.37
CA LYS A 282 1.85 10.47 -12.65
C LYS A 282 0.85 11.51 -13.14
N ASN A 283 -0.44 11.19 -13.08
CA ASN A 283 -1.50 12.09 -13.58
C ASN A 283 -1.62 13.37 -12.74
N GLU A 284 -1.45 13.26 -11.43
CA GLU A 284 -1.60 14.38 -10.50
C GLU A 284 -0.32 15.23 -10.38
N SER A 285 0.86 14.63 -10.42
CA SER A 285 2.14 15.36 -10.39
C SER A 285 2.52 15.94 -11.75
N LYS A 286 1.99 15.38 -12.84
CA LYS A 286 2.35 15.71 -14.24
C LYS A 286 3.85 15.58 -14.53
N SER A 287 4.59 14.82 -13.72
CA SER A 287 6.05 14.64 -13.83
C SER A 287 6.43 13.17 -13.70
N LEU A 288 6.99 12.62 -14.76
CA LEU A 288 7.50 11.25 -14.74
C LEU A 288 8.73 11.12 -13.84
N SER A 289 9.59 12.13 -13.85
CA SER A 289 10.79 12.16 -12.99
C SER A 289 10.44 12.12 -11.50
N PHE A 290 9.39 12.82 -11.09
CA PHE A 290 8.88 12.76 -9.72
C PHE A 290 8.40 11.36 -9.34
N VAL A 291 7.70 10.67 -10.23
CA VAL A 291 7.23 9.30 -10.00
C VAL A 291 8.39 8.33 -9.87
N ILE A 292 9.36 8.38 -10.80
CA ILE A 292 10.56 7.54 -10.75
C ILE A 292 11.31 7.76 -9.43
N TYR A 293 11.49 9.02 -9.04
CA TYR A 293 12.15 9.37 -7.80
C TYR A 293 11.42 8.83 -6.56
N SER A 294 10.09 8.98 -6.50
CA SER A 294 9.26 8.47 -5.40
C SER A 294 9.32 6.93 -5.30
N VAL A 295 9.23 6.24 -6.43
CA VAL A 295 9.32 4.77 -6.50
C VAL A 295 10.72 4.29 -6.10
N SER A 296 11.77 4.92 -6.60
CA SER A 296 13.15 4.55 -6.26
C SER A 296 13.44 4.76 -4.78
N TRP A 297 12.95 5.85 -4.19
CA TRP A 297 13.06 6.11 -2.76
C TRP A 297 12.34 5.05 -1.93
N ALA A 298 11.11 4.69 -2.32
CA ALA A 298 10.33 3.66 -1.64
C ALA A 298 11.03 2.29 -1.67
N LEU A 299 11.58 1.88 -2.82
CA LEU A 299 12.34 0.63 -2.97
C LEU A 299 13.61 0.63 -2.11
N LEU A 300 14.35 1.73 -2.10
CA LEU A 300 15.55 1.88 -1.29
C LEU A 300 15.25 1.77 0.20
N LEU A 301 14.24 2.48 0.69
CA LEU A 301 13.82 2.39 2.08
C LEU A 301 13.32 0.98 2.43
N ALA A 302 12.51 0.37 1.59
CA ALA A 302 12.02 -0.99 1.81
C ALA A 302 13.17 -1.98 1.98
N TRP A 303 14.17 -1.90 1.10
CA TRP A 303 15.34 -2.76 1.17
C TRP A 303 16.18 -2.52 2.44
N ILE A 304 16.45 -1.26 2.80
CA ILE A 304 17.23 -0.90 3.99
C ILE A 304 16.53 -1.39 5.27
N PHE A 305 15.23 -1.10 5.44
CA PHE A 305 14.50 -1.50 6.65
C PHE A 305 14.40 -3.02 6.78
N SER A 306 14.11 -3.73 5.68
CA SER A 306 14.07 -5.18 5.68
C SER A 306 15.44 -5.80 5.94
N PHE A 307 16.50 -5.22 5.39
CA PHE A 307 17.88 -5.67 5.61
C PHE A 307 18.29 -5.51 7.07
N ILE A 308 18.09 -4.34 7.65
CA ILE A 308 18.39 -4.09 9.06
C ILE A 308 17.62 -5.06 9.95
N PHE A 309 16.32 -5.21 9.72
CA PHE A 309 15.49 -6.11 10.51
C PHE A 309 15.96 -7.57 10.40
N TYR A 310 16.16 -8.06 9.17
CA TYR A 310 16.51 -9.48 8.95
C TYR A 310 17.89 -9.80 9.52
N GLN A 311 18.90 -8.97 9.29
CA GLN A 311 20.25 -9.21 9.79
C GLN A 311 20.34 -9.11 11.33
N THR A 312 19.65 -8.14 11.93
CA THR A 312 19.59 -8.04 13.39
C THR A 312 18.87 -9.23 14.00
N SER A 313 17.76 -9.68 13.41
CA SER A 313 17.03 -10.84 13.90
C SER A 313 17.84 -12.16 13.80
N LEU A 314 18.64 -12.33 12.74
CA LEU A 314 19.55 -13.46 12.61
C LEU A 314 20.63 -13.45 13.69
N TYR A 315 21.20 -12.27 13.96
CA TYR A 315 22.24 -12.13 15.00
C TYR A 315 21.73 -12.48 16.40
N PHE A 316 20.47 -12.13 16.72
CA PHE A 316 19.88 -12.47 18.01
C PHE A 316 19.33 -13.90 18.09
N SER A 317 19.13 -14.58 16.96
CA SER A 317 18.65 -15.96 16.88
C SER A 317 19.79 -16.98 16.82
N SER A 318 21.03 -16.55 16.57
CA SER A 318 22.27 -17.34 16.62
C SER A 318 22.81 -17.40 18.04
#